data_6ef9e17f1a0dd6a24243a756cfa90e6e
#
_entry.id   6ef9e17f1a0dd6a24243a756cfa90e6e
#
_cell.length_a   1.000
_cell.length_b   1.000
_cell.length_c   1.000
_cell.angle_alpha   90.00
_cell.angle_beta   90.00
_cell.angle_gamma   90.00
#
_symmetry.space_group_name_H-M   'P 1'
#
loop_
_entity.id
_entity.type
_entity.pdbx_description
1 polymer ?
#
loop_
_entity_poly.entity_id
_entity_poly.type
_entity_poly.pdbx_seq_one_letter_code
_entity_poly.pdbx_strand_id
1 'polypeptide(L)'
;MKRILSAICYLTLCCLPALAQKEHAAKGAAMTDQDFINMAAQTDMMEAHLGQMAADQASSQDVKTYAQMLVTDHTADYQQLGTLAAKAGLTVPTGLDAAHNKMIAPFEKLKGAAFDSRYVQTMIAGHTEAIGVYTKESSDAQSADVKAYATATLPTLQKHLDGAKALSKKPAK
;
A
#
# COMPACT_ATOMS: atom_id res chain seq x y z
N MET A 1 -84.55 13.76 13.75
CA MET A 1 -83.40 14.63 14.12
C MET A 1 -82.30 13.73 14.73
N LYS A 2 -81.37 13.26 13.99
CA LYS A 2 -80.15 12.51 14.47
C LYS A 2 -78.94 13.11 13.84
N ARG A 3 -78.09 13.74 14.66
CA ARG A 3 -76.82 14.36 14.29
C ARG A 3 -75.79 13.26 14.20
N ILE A 4 -75.12 13.13 13.01
CA ILE A 4 -74.03 12.22 12.77
C ILE A 4 -72.77 13.04 12.99
N LEU A 5 -71.95 12.69 14.05
CA LEU A 5 -70.61 13.22 14.24
C LEU A 5 -69.65 12.45 13.39
N SER A 6 -69.05 13.08 12.41
CA SER A 6 -67.91 12.54 11.67
C SER A 6 -66.63 12.77 12.50
N ALA A 7 -65.99 11.66 12.89
CA ALA A 7 -64.66 11.67 13.45
C ALA A 7 -63.64 11.68 12.34
N ILE A 8 -62.88 12.79 12.25
CA ILE A 8 -61.75 12.91 11.31
C ILE A 8 -60.52 12.34 12.02
N CYS A 9 -60.05 11.20 11.51
CA CYS A 9 -58.84 10.56 11.95
C CYS A 9 -57.63 11.24 11.25
N TYR A 10 -56.88 12.04 11.99
CA TYR A 10 -55.61 12.61 11.51
C TYR A 10 -54.53 11.53 11.53
N LEU A 11 -54.17 11.04 10.36
CA LEU A 11 -53.01 10.17 10.16
C LEU A 11 -51.75 11.05 10.15
N THR A 12 -51.08 11.15 11.28
CA THR A 12 -49.77 11.81 11.35
C THR A 12 -48.72 10.92 10.72
N LEU A 13 -48.37 11.22 9.48
CA LEU A 13 -47.25 10.64 8.77
C LEU A 13 -45.94 11.12 9.44
N CYS A 14 -45.33 10.29 10.29
CA CYS A 14 -44.00 10.52 10.83
C CYS A 14 -42.99 10.39 9.68
N CYS A 15 -42.59 11.51 9.08
CA CYS A 15 -41.41 11.60 8.25
C CYS A 15 -40.18 11.43 9.16
N LEU A 16 -39.58 10.23 9.17
CA LEU A 16 -38.23 10.01 9.64
C LEU A 16 -37.26 10.66 8.65
N PRO A 17 -36.39 11.58 9.10
CA PRO A 17 -35.32 12.05 8.21
C PRO A 17 -34.39 10.88 7.93
N ALA A 18 -34.30 10.45 6.67
CA ALA A 18 -33.24 9.61 6.19
C ALA A 18 -31.91 10.32 6.47
N LEU A 19 -31.18 9.82 7.49
CA LEU A 19 -29.78 10.17 7.68
C LEU A 19 -29.03 9.66 6.47
N ALA A 20 -28.90 10.50 5.45
CA ALA A 20 -27.93 10.35 4.39
C ALA A 20 -26.56 10.39 5.07
N GLN A 21 -25.99 9.24 5.34
CA GLN A 21 -24.56 9.10 5.60
C GLN A 21 -23.86 9.59 4.34
N LYS A 22 -23.50 10.87 4.36
CA LYS A 22 -22.47 11.39 3.46
C LYS A 22 -21.20 10.62 3.78
N GLU A 23 -20.88 9.61 2.98
CA GLU A 23 -19.52 9.18 2.82
C GLU A 23 -18.75 10.41 2.30
N HIS A 24 -18.16 11.13 3.24
CA HIS A 24 -17.13 12.09 2.95
C HIS A 24 -15.91 11.24 2.51
N ALA A 25 -15.79 10.99 1.22
CA ALA A 25 -14.49 10.79 0.62
C ALA A 25 -13.71 12.07 0.96
N ALA A 26 -12.90 12.01 1.99
CA ALA A 26 -12.02 13.10 2.42
C ALA A 26 -10.93 13.24 1.37
N LYS A 27 -11.26 13.97 0.31
CA LYS A 27 -10.31 14.41 -0.70
C LYS A 27 -9.42 15.45 -0.04
N GLY A 28 -8.25 15.02 0.48
CA GLY A 28 -7.23 15.94 0.96
C GLY A 28 -6.84 15.91 2.43
N ALA A 29 -7.24 14.90 3.22
CA ALA A 29 -6.63 14.72 4.54
C ALA A 29 -5.15 14.34 4.36
N ALA A 30 -4.25 15.03 5.11
CA ALA A 30 -2.85 14.63 5.16
C ALA A 30 -2.76 13.21 5.71
N MET A 31 -1.81 12.42 5.18
CA MET A 31 -1.52 11.09 5.71
C MET A 31 -1.07 11.22 7.17
N THR A 32 -1.58 10.37 8.06
CA THR A 32 -1.08 10.32 9.43
C THR A 32 0.19 9.48 9.48
N ASP A 33 1.03 9.69 10.51
CA ASP A 33 2.21 8.84 10.72
C ASP A 33 1.85 7.36 10.81
N GLN A 34 0.70 7.01 11.42
CA GLN A 34 0.22 5.63 11.48
C GLN A 34 -0.16 5.09 10.09
N ASP A 35 -0.81 5.89 9.24
CA ASP A 35 -1.15 5.47 7.87
C ASP A 35 0.11 5.26 7.03
N PHE A 36 1.12 6.13 7.20
CA PHE A 36 2.41 5.97 6.55
C PHE A 36 3.12 4.67 6.97
N ILE A 37 3.21 4.40 8.27
CA ILE A 37 3.79 3.14 8.80
C ILE A 37 3.03 1.92 8.28
N ASN A 38 1.70 1.97 8.25
CA ASN A 38 0.89 0.88 7.73
C ASN A 38 1.19 0.63 6.24
N MET A 39 1.20 1.67 5.43
CA MET A 39 1.49 1.59 4.00
C MET A 39 2.90 1.05 3.75
N ALA A 40 3.92 1.58 4.43
CA ALA A 40 5.30 1.14 4.29
C ALA A 40 5.46 -0.35 4.65
N ALA A 41 4.92 -0.78 5.79
CA ALA A 41 4.98 -2.18 6.23
C ALA A 41 4.26 -3.14 5.26
N GLN A 42 3.11 -2.74 4.73
CA GLN A 42 2.40 -3.55 3.73
C GLN A 42 3.20 -3.69 2.43
N THR A 43 3.83 -2.60 1.99
CA THR A 43 4.71 -2.61 0.81
C THR A 43 5.91 -3.51 1.03
N ASP A 44 6.60 -3.40 2.16
CA ASP A 44 7.76 -4.24 2.49
C ASP A 44 7.42 -5.73 2.48
N MET A 45 6.33 -6.11 3.17
CA MET A 45 5.88 -7.49 3.20
C MET A 45 5.50 -8.01 1.82
N MET A 46 4.81 -7.20 1.02
CA MET A 46 4.40 -7.56 -0.34
C MET A 46 5.61 -7.74 -1.27
N GLU A 47 6.55 -6.80 -1.25
CA GLU A 47 7.72 -6.85 -2.14
C GLU A 47 8.70 -7.96 -1.75
N ALA A 48 8.90 -8.21 -0.45
CA ALA A 48 9.64 -9.37 0.02
C ALA A 48 8.99 -10.69 -0.44
N HIS A 49 7.66 -10.81 -0.36
CA HIS A 49 6.93 -11.99 -0.84
C HIS A 49 7.07 -12.19 -2.35
N LEU A 50 6.84 -11.13 -3.15
CA LEU A 50 7.01 -11.20 -4.60
C LEU A 50 8.46 -11.52 -5.01
N GLY A 51 9.43 -11.00 -4.26
CA GLY A 51 10.85 -11.30 -4.46
C GLY A 51 11.18 -12.77 -4.18
N GLN A 52 10.59 -13.37 -3.16
CA GLN A 52 10.72 -14.80 -2.88
C GLN A 52 10.12 -15.65 -4.01
N MET A 53 8.94 -15.28 -4.52
CA MET A 53 8.35 -15.97 -5.68
C MET A 53 9.25 -15.92 -6.92
N ALA A 54 10.01 -14.85 -7.13
CA ALA A 54 10.92 -14.71 -8.26
C ALA A 54 12.04 -15.76 -8.28
N ALA A 55 12.44 -16.29 -7.11
CA ALA A 55 13.46 -17.36 -7.04
C ALA A 55 13.02 -18.60 -7.83
N ASP A 56 11.74 -18.96 -7.74
CA ASP A 56 11.18 -20.16 -8.37
C ASP A 56 10.56 -19.89 -9.74
N GLN A 57 9.99 -18.70 -9.94
CA GLN A 57 9.12 -18.41 -11.08
C GLN A 57 9.80 -17.60 -12.19
N ALA A 58 10.81 -16.79 -11.87
CA ALA A 58 11.50 -15.99 -12.86
C ALA A 58 12.40 -16.86 -13.76
N SER A 59 12.51 -16.48 -15.03
CA SER A 59 13.45 -17.09 -15.98
C SER A 59 14.78 -16.35 -16.02
N SER A 60 14.77 -15.04 -15.88
CA SER A 60 15.98 -14.21 -15.96
C SER A 60 16.78 -14.25 -14.67
N GLN A 61 18.06 -14.60 -14.76
CA GLN A 61 18.97 -14.54 -13.62
C GLN A 61 19.13 -13.11 -13.09
N ASP A 62 19.07 -12.11 -13.94
CA ASP A 62 19.14 -10.71 -13.53
C ASP A 62 17.92 -10.31 -12.69
N VAL A 63 16.72 -10.80 -13.07
CA VAL A 63 15.49 -10.59 -12.29
C VAL A 63 15.58 -11.29 -10.93
N LYS A 64 16.07 -12.53 -10.90
CA LYS A 64 16.28 -13.25 -9.62
C LYS A 64 17.24 -12.53 -8.69
N THR A 65 18.35 -12.03 -9.23
CA THR A 65 19.36 -11.29 -8.47
C THR A 65 18.79 -9.99 -7.90
N TYR A 66 18.06 -9.25 -8.73
CA TYR A 66 17.36 -8.02 -8.31
C TYR A 66 16.30 -8.33 -7.22
N ALA A 67 15.51 -9.36 -7.42
CA ALA A 67 14.49 -9.77 -6.46
C ALA A 67 15.08 -10.17 -5.11
N GLN A 68 16.20 -10.90 -5.11
CA GLN A 68 16.90 -11.26 -3.86
C GLN A 68 17.41 -10.03 -3.09
N MET A 69 17.87 -9.00 -3.80
CA MET A 69 18.25 -7.72 -3.19
C MET A 69 17.02 -7.08 -2.55
N LEU A 70 15.85 -7.03 -3.23
CA LEU A 70 14.63 -6.49 -2.67
C LEU A 70 14.17 -7.26 -1.42
N VAL A 71 14.23 -8.60 -1.44
CA VAL A 71 13.90 -9.41 -0.24
C VAL A 71 14.75 -8.99 0.95
N THR A 72 16.05 -8.80 0.73
CA THR A 72 16.97 -8.40 1.80
C THR A 72 16.65 -7.02 2.33
N ASP A 73 16.54 -6.05 1.41
CA ASP A 73 16.39 -4.64 1.77
C ASP A 73 15.00 -4.39 2.42
N HIS A 74 13.90 -4.93 1.87
CA HIS A 74 12.54 -4.76 2.43
C HIS A 74 12.33 -5.54 3.74
N THR A 75 12.98 -6.70 3.92
CA THR A 75 12.95 -7.40 5.21
C THR A 75 13.65 -6.57 6.29
N ALA A 76 14.80 -5.95 5.98
CA ALA A 76 15.51 -5.10 6.90
C ALA A 76 14.73 -3.81 7.20
N ASP A 77 14.09 -3.22 6.19
CA ASP A 77 13.27 -2.02 6.36
C ASP A 77 12.05 -2.26 7.24
N TYR A 78 11.34 -3.36 7.04
CA TYR A 78 10.24 -3.78 7.91
C TYR A 78 10.65 -3.90 9.38
N GLN A 79 11.87 -4.39 9.66
CA GLN A 79 12.40 -4.46 11.04
C GLN A 79 12.69 -3.05 11.60
N GLN A 80 13.21 -2.13 10.78
CA GLN A 80 13.41 -0.74 11.16
C GLN A 80 12.07 -0.05 11.47
N LEU A 81 11.04 -0.28 10.65
CA LEU A 81 9.67 0.18 10.92
C LEU A 81 9.16 -0.28 12.27
N GLY A 82 9.39 -1.55 12.63
CA GLY A 82 9.02 -2.08 13.95
C GLY A 82 9.66 -1.29 15.09
N THR A 83 10.94 -0.96 14.96
CA THR A 83 11.69 -0.17 15.95
C THR A 83 11.18 1.28 16.01
N LEU A 84 10.96 1.89 14.86
CA LEU A 84 10.43 3.24 14.74
C LEU A 84 9.02 3.36 15.36
N ALA A 85 8.14 2.44 15.01
CA ALA A 85 6.76 2.43 15.50
C ALA A 85 6.71 2.26 17.02
N ALA A 86 7.49 1.33 17.58
CA ALA A 86 7.57 1.14 19.03
C ALA A 86 8.02 2.42 19.74
N LYS A 87 9.02 3.14 19.20
CA LYS A 87 9.50 4.42 19.75
C LYS A 87 8.45 5.52 19.66
N ALA A 88 7.66 5.54 18.60
CA ALA A 88 6.63 6.57 18.35
C ALA A 88 5.28 6.25 18.99
N GLY A 89 5.11 5.10 19.64
CA GLY A 89 3.83 4.63 20.17
C GLY A 89 2.83 4.22 19.08
N LEU A 90 3.34 3.85 17.89
CA LEU A 90 2.58 3.40 16.75
C LEU A 90 2.63 1.87 16.63
N THR A 91 1.80 1.31 15.73
CA THR A 91 1.73 -0.14 15.50
C THR A 91 2.18 -0.49 14.08
N VAL A 92 2.73 -1.69 13.89
CA VAL A 92 3.08 -2.23 12.58
C VAL A 92 2.21 -3.44 12.27
N PRO A 93 1.57 -3.49 11.09
CA PRO A 93 0.85 -4.69 10.65
C PRO A 93 1.78 -5.91 10.59
N THR A 94 1.31 -7.06 11.05
CA THR A 94 2.07 -8.32 11.06
C THR A 94 1.68 -9.28 9.95
N GLY A 95 0.81 -8.87 9.05
CA GLY A 95 0.36 -9.65 7.89
C GLY A 95 -0.20 -8.74 6.80
N LEU A 96 -0.19 -9.26 5.57
CA LEU A 96 -0.73 -8.55 4.41
C LEU A 96 -2.24 -8.36 4.52
N ASP A 97 -2.70 -7.17 4.20
CA ASP A 97 -4.12 -6.88 4.07
C ASP A 97 -4.72 -7.47 2.76
N ALA A 98 -6.04 -7.37 2.63
CA ALA A 98 -6.75 -7.91 1.47
C ALA A 98 -6.35 -7.24 0.15
N ALA A 99 -5.97 -5.96 0.17
CA ALA A 99 -5.58 -5.21 -1.02
C ALA A 99 -4.22 -5.71 -1.53
N HIS A 100 -3.23 -5.85 -0.67
CA HIS A 100 -1.89 -6.34 -1.05
C HIS A 100 -1.90 -7.83 -1.43
N ASN A 101 -2.68 -8.66 -0.74
CA ASN A 101 -2.92 -10.05 -1.17
C ASN A 101 -3.51 -10.12 -2.59
N LYS A 102 -4.46 -9.24 -2.92
CA LYS A 102 -5.04 -9.15 -4.26
C LYS A 102 -4.01 -8.71 -5.31
N MET A 103 -3.01 -7.91 -4.94
CA MET A 103 -1.92 -7.52 -5.85
C MET A 103 -0.94 -8.67 -6.11
N ILE A 104 -0.73 -9.56 -5.15
CA ILE A 104 0.11 -10.75 -5.28
C ILE A 104 -0.54 -11.85 -6.12
N ALA A 105 -1.83 -12.09 -5.94
CA ALA A 105 -2.55 -13.23 -6.54
C ALA A 105 -2.31 -13.44 -8.05
N PRO A 106 -2.20 -12.41 -8.92
CA PRO A 106 -1.88 -12.62 -10.33
C PRO A 106 -0.51 -13.28 -10.57
N PHE A 107 0.44 -13.14 -9.66
CA PHE A 107 1.79 -13.69 -9.79
C PHE A 107 1.85 -15.19 -9.53
N GLU A 108 0.94 -15.75 -8.76
CA GLU A 108 0.91 -17.18 -8.41
C GLU A 108 0.91 -18.11 -9.63
N LYS A 109 0.32 -17.65 -10.73
CA LYS A 109 0.16 -18.43 -11.97
C LYS A 109 1.18 -18.05 -13.05
N LEU A 110 1.98 -17.02 -12.84
CA LEU A 110 2.97 -16.56 -13.81
C LEU A 110 4.28 -17.30 -13.63
N LYS A 111 4.96 -17.62 -14.75
CA LYS A 111 6.30 -18.21 -14.77
C LYS A 111 7.10 -17.70 -15.95
N GLY A 112 8.41 -17.82 -15.88
CA GLY A 112 9.31 -17.49 -16.97
C GLY A 112 9.24 -16.01 -17.34
N ALA A 113 9.36 -15.72 -18.64
CA ALA A 113 9.36 -14.35 -19.16
C ALA A 113 8.08 -13.56 -18.83
N ALA A 114 6.94 -14.24 -18.68
CA ALA A 114 5.69 -13.56 -18.27
C ALA A 114 5.77 -13.08 -16.82
N PHE A 115 6.35 -13.88 -15.91
CA PHE A 115 6.64 -13.46 -14.55
C PHE A 115 7.63 -12.29 -14.56
N ASP A 116 8.75 -12.42 -15.24
CA ASP A 116 9.81 -11.41 -15.32
C ASP A 116 9.26 -10.05 -15.75
N SER A 117 8.49 -10.03 -16.84
CA SER A 117 7.89 -8.80 -17.36
C SER A 117 6.94 -8.15 -16.38
N ARG A 118 6.02 -8.93 -15.78
CA ARG A 118 5.05 -8.42 -14.82
C ARG A 118 5.74 -7.92 -13.56
N TYR A 119 6.71 -8.68 -13.04
CA TYR A 119 7.48 -8.33 -11.84
C TYR A 119 8.20 -6.99 -12.02
N VAL A 120 8.99 -6.84 -13.08
CA VAL A 120 9.73 -5.60 -13.35
C VAL A 120 8.80 -4.40 -13.49
N GLN A 121 7.67 -4.55 -14.20
CA GLN A 121 6.70 -3.46 -14.34
C GLN A 121 6.07 -3.09 -13.00
N THR A 122 5.75 -4.06 -12.15
CA THR A 122 5.20 -3.83 -10.82
C THR A 122 6.22 -3.10 -9.93
N MET A 123 7.48 -3.50 -9.97
CA MET A 123 8.55 -2.82 -9.22
C MET A 123 8.75 -1.37 -9.68
N ILE A 124 8.70 -1.10 -10.98
CA ILE A 124 8.80 0.28 -11.50
C ILE A 124 7.63 1.13 -10.99
N ALA A 125 6.41 0.62 -11.07
CA ALA A 125 5.23 1.37 -10.65
C ALA A 125 5.23 1.61 -9.14
N GLY A 126 5.45 0.56 -8.32
CA GLY A 126 5.45 0.64 -6.87
C GLY A 126 6.53 1.59 -6.33
N HIS A 127 7.78 1.45 -6.79
CA HIS A 127 8.85 2.34 -6.35
C HIS A 127 8.66 3.79 -6.81
N THR A 128 8.06 4.03 -7.98
CA THR A 128 7.74 5.39 -8.43
C THR A 128 6.72 6.03 -7.49
N GLU A 129 5.68 5.30 -7.10
CA GLU A 129 4.66 5.75 -6.16
C GLU A 129 5.26 5.95 -4.76
N ALA A 130 6.02 4.96 -4.26
CA ALA A 130 6.65 5.03 -2.95
C ALA A 130 7.57 6.25 -2.81
N ILE A 131 8.42 6.54 -3.80
CA ILE A 131 9.28 7.74 -3.80
C ILE A 131 8.46 9.01 -3.66
N GLY A 132 7.31 9.10 -4.35
CA GLY A 132 6.41 10.24 -4.22
C GLY A 132 5.86 10.41 -2.80
N VAL A 133 5.41 9.32 -2.18
CA VAL A 133 4.90 9.31 -0.79
C VAL A 133 6.01 9.65 0.20
N TYR A 134 7.15 8.95 0.13
CA TYR A 134 8.28 9.18 1.04
C TYR A 134 8.85 10.60 0.92
N THR A 135 8.90 11.17 -0.29
CA THR A 135 9.30 12.57 -0.50
C THR A 135 8.34 13.51 0.23
N LYS A 136 7.04 13.27 0.15
CA LYS A 136 6.05 14.07 0.86
C LYS A 136 6.19 13.91 2.38
N GLU A 137 6.27 12.70 2.88
CA GLU A 137 6.33 12.43 4.32
C GLU A 137 7.68 12.84 4.95
N SER A 138 8.75 12.96 4.16
CA SER A 138 10.02 13.53 4.64
C SER A 138 9.89 14.99 5.09
N SER A 139 8.86 15.71 4.62
CA SER A 139 8.54 17.08 5.05
C SER A 139 7.29 17.18 5.90
N ASP A 140 6.25 16.42 5.60
CA ASP A 140 4.89 16.63 6.12
C ASP A 140 4.53 15.74 7.31
N ALA A 141 5.20 14.59 7.53
CA ALA A 141 4.96 13.71 8.67
C ALA A 141 4.92 14.50 10.00
N GLN A 142 4.14 14.04 10.96
CA GLN A 142 3.96 14.73 12.23
C GLN A 142 5.15 14.51 13.16
N SER A 143 5.68 13.29 13.20
CA SER A 143 6.84 12.90 14.00
C SER A 143 8.16 13.23 13.28
N ALA A 144 9.11 13.80 14.01
CA ALA A 144 10.46 14.02 13.51
C ALA A 144 11.18 12.69 13.17
N ASP A 145 10.88 11.62 13.91
CA ASP A 145 11.44 10.30 13.66
C ASP A 145 10.90 9.70 12.34
N VAL A 146 9.62 9.89 12.05
CA VAL A 146 9.01 9.47 10.77
C VAL A 146 9.58 10.27 9.60
N LYS A 147 9.74 11.59 9.74
CA LYS A 147 10.43 12.42 8.73
C LYS A 147 11.84 11.92 8.44
N ALA A 148 12.61 11.65 9.50
CA ALA A 148 13.98 11.18 9.37
C ALA A 148 14.04 9.82 8.67
N TYR A 149 13.15 8.90 9.04
CA TYR A 149 13.02 7.59 8.39
C TYR A 149 12.67 7.74 6.90
N ALA A 150 11.63 8.51 6.56
CA ALA A 150 11.24 8.74 5.18
C ALA A 150 12.40 9.32 4.35
N THR A 151 13.13 10.30 4.92
CA THR A 151 14.30 10.88 4.26
C THR A 151 15.43 9.86 4.05
N ALA A 152 15.71 9.04 5.05
CA ALA A 152 16.81 8.06 5.00
C ALA A 152 16.54 6.92 4.01
N THR A 153 15.26 6.54 3.79
CA THR A 153 14.88 5.43 2.91
C THR A 153 14.87 5.83 1.42
N LEU A 154 14.68 7.12 1.10
CA LEU A 154 14.58 7.59 -0.31
C LEU A 154 15.74 7.15 -1.21
N PRO A 155 17.03 7.19 -0.81
CA PRO A 155 18.12 6.72 -1.69
C PRO A 155 18.01 5.23 -2.04
N THR A 156 17.54 4.40 -1.10
CA THR A 156 17.32 2.96 -1.32
C THR A 156 16.19 2.74 -2.32
N LEU A 157 15.06 3.43 -2.15
CA LEU A 157 13.94 3.35 -3.09
C LEU A 157 14.36 3.80 -4.50
N GLN A 158 15.18 4.85 -4.62
CA GLN A 158 15.70 5.29 -5.91
C GLN A 158 16.61 4.24 -6.56
N LYS A 159 17.49 3.61 -5.79
CA LYS A 159 18.35 2.49 -6.26
C LYS A 159 17.49 1.32 -6.78
N HIS A 160 16.43 0.98 -6.07
CA HIS A 160 15.50 -0.08 -6.48
C HIS A 160 14.80 0.28 -7.80
N LEU A 161 14.27 1.50 -7.91
CA LEU A 161 13.63 1.99 -9.14
C LEU A 161 14.58 1.96 -10.33
N ASP A 162 15.82 2.41 -10.15
CA ASP A 162 16.82 2.43 -11.22
C ASP A 162 17.20 1.01 -11.64
N GLY A 163 17.31 0.07 -10.70
CA GLY A 163 17.50 -1.34 -10.97
C GLY A 163 16.37 -1.94 -11.80
N ALA A 164 15.12 -1.70 -11.42
CA ALA A 164 13.96 -2.16 -12.18
C ALA A 164 13.90 -1.57 -13.60
N LYS A 165 14.18 -0.26 -13.74
CA LYS A 165 14.27 0.40 -15.05
C LYS A 165 15.41 -0.15 -15.92
N ALA A 166 16.54 -0.53 -15.33
CA ALA A 166 17.64 -1.17 -16.06
C ALA A 166 17.23 -2.55 -16.59
N LEU A 167 16.50 -3.34 -15.79
CA LEU A 167 15.95 -4.63 -16.20
C LEU A 167 14.94 -4.50 -17.34
N SER A 168 14.07 -3.50 -17.30
CA SER A 168 13.03 -3.29 -18.31
C SER A 168 13.59 -2.96 -19.71
N LYS A 169 14.84 -2.50 -19.80
CA LYS A 169 15.52 -2.18 -21.07
C LYS A 169 16.25 -3.38 -21.68
N LYS A 170 16.39 -4.47 -20.94
CA LYS A 170 17.05 -5.69 -21.43
C LYS A 170 16.05 -6.49 -22.27
N PRO A 171 16.45 -7.04 -23.43
CA PRO A 171 15.60 -7.94 -24.19
C PRO A 171 15.29 -9.19 -23.35
N ALA A 172 14.03 -9.64 -23.43
CA ALA A 172 13.66 -10.94 -22.85
C ALA A 172 14.52 -12.03 -23.53
N LYS A 173 15.24 -12.80 -22.75
CA LYS A 173 16.02 -13.95 -23.23
C LYS A 173 15.17 -15.20 -23.23
#